data_7596e700ba7ca8950103acd8050dba55
#
_entry.id   7596e700ba7ca8950103acd8050dba55
#
_cell.length_a   1.000
_cell.length_b   1.000
_cell.length_c   1.000
_cell.angle_alpha   90.00
_cell.angle_beta   90.00
_cell.angle_gamma   90.00
#
_symmetry.space_group_name_H-M   'P 1'
#
loop_
_entity.id
_entity.type
_entity.pdbx_description
1 polymer ?
#
loop_
_entity_poly.entity_id
_entity_poly.type
_entity_poly.pdbx_seq_one_letter_code
_entity_poly.pdbx_strand_id
1 'polypeptide(L)'
;MIAKLEKRYYAGNERVWVGEYKNLHNISHWHMEHELILCKTGTAHITLNEHEYSLTPGKGLLCYSGNIHSINAGQDCVLFVSLIDERTTTSLTCGRMPTQSLFHDDGHIQNQLMEIRRELYEKQPFFEQRTLALMILILVDIYRAQPLIDCQQENAQVNRYKQLLNRVDTDYSSITFDDAVEFMNFSPAYFSRYFKKQAGMTFSQYLSTVRVEKAVQLIHSEPNTKITEICAN
;
A
#
# COMPACT_ATOMS: atom_id res chain seq x y z
N MET A 1 -1.72 11.07 15.94
CA MET A 1 -0.53 10.28 15.55
C MET A 1 -0.27 10.60 14.10
N ILE A 2 0.98 10.85 13.68
CA ILE A 2 1.32 11.20 12.30
C ILE A 2 1.54 9.87 11.56
N ALA A 3 0.71 9.59 10.53
CA ALA A 3 0.89 8.41 9.69
C ALA A 3 2.02 8.67 8.69
N LYS A 4 2.96 7.72 8.57
CA LYS A 4 4.11 7.80 7.68
C LYS A 4 3.75 7.19 6.32
N LEU A 5 4.09 7.88 5.20
CA LEU A 5 4.11 7.22 3.90
C LEU A 5 5.24 6.20 3.89
N GLU A 6 4.92 4.95 3.61
CA GLU A 6 5.88 3.90 3.36
C GLU A 6 5.99 3.68 1.85
N LYS A 7 7.16 3.95 1.28
CA LYS A 7 7.47 3.62 -0.11
C LYS A 7 8.29 2.36 -0.14
N ARG A 8 7.87 1.42 -0.96
CA ARG A 8 8.65 0.21 -1.23
C ARG A 8 9.20 0.25 -2.64
N TYR A 9 10.44 -0.17 -2.76
CA TYR A 9 11.13 -0.25 -4.03
C TYR A 9 11.21 -1.72 -4.43
N TYR A 10 10.57 -2.04 -5.54
CA TYR A 10 10.65 -3.35 -6.14
C TYR A 10 11.90 -3.42 -7.03
N ALA A 11 12.69 -4.48 -6.88
CA ALA A 11 13.94 -4.65 -7.64
C ALA A 11 13.71 -4.99 -9.14
N GLY A 12 12.44 -5.09 -9.58
CA GLY A 12 12.05 -5.46 -10.94
C GLY A 12 10.58 -5.13 -11.24
N ASN A 13 9.95 -5.92 -12.13
CA ASN A 13 8.53 -5.84 -12.46
C ASN A 13 7.63 -6.60 -11.47
N GLU A 14 8.12 -6.88 -10.28
CA GLU A 14 7.38 -7.61 -9.25
C GLU A 14 6.12 -6.82 -8.86
N ARG A 15 4.94 -7.42 -9.05
CA ARG A 15 3.63 -6.82 -8.70
C ARG A 15 3.06 -7.35 -7.41
N VAL A 16 3.73 -8.37 -6.86
CA VAL A 16 3.31 -9.08 -5.65
C VAL A 16 4.52 -9.28 -4.76
N TRP A 17 4.36 -9.01 -3.49
CA TRP A 17 5.34 -9.34 -2.48
C TRP A 17 4.64 -10.03 -1.31
N VAL A 18 5.28 -11.04 -0.68
CA VAL A 18 4.75 -11.74 0.48
C VAL A 18 5.85 -11.99 1.49
N GLY A 19 5.66 -11.50 2.71
CA GLY A 19 6.51 -11.75 3.87
C GLY A 19 5.78 -12.49 4.98
N GLU A 20 6.54 -13.17 5.83
CA GLU A 20 6.06 -13.75 7.08
C GLU A 20 6.79 -13.09 8.24
N TYR A 21 6.05 -12.50 9.16
CA TYR A 21 6.59 -11.73 10.27
C TYR A 21 6.13 -12.27 11.60
N LYS A 22 7.07 -12.39 12.53
CA LYS A 22 6.78 -12.69 13.93
C LYS A 22 6.78 -11.41 14.74
N ASN A 23 5.74 -11.22 15.57
CA ASN A 23 5.63 -10.08 16.49
C ASN A 23 5.75 -8.71 15.80
N LEU A 24 5.08 -8.55 14.65
CA LEU A 24 5.14 -7.33 13.86
C LEU A 24 4.51 -6.14 14.57
N HIS A 25 5.26 -5.04 14.70
CA HIS A 25 4.76 -3.77 15.20
C HIS A 25 5.10 -2.66 14.20
N ASN A 26 4.06 -2.10 13.59
CA ASN A 26 4.18 -0.96 12.70
C ASN A 26 3.42 0.23 13.28
N ILE A 27 4.04 1.39 13.28
CA ILE A 27 3.35 2.66 13.57
C ILE A 27 2.37 2.97 12.43
N SER A 28 1.43 3.89 12.66
CA SER A 28 0.50 4.33 11.61
C SER A 28 1.24 4.78 10.37
N HIS A 29 0.91 4.13 9.24
CA HIS A 29 1.50 4.39 7.93
C HIS A 29 0.45 4.15 6.84
N TRP A 30 0.81 4.47 5.62
CA TRP A 30 0.03 4.22 4.42
C TRP A 30 0.96 4.08 3.22
N HIS A 31 0.50 3.42 2.19
CA HIS A 31 1.23 3.21 0.93
C HIS A 31 0.24 3.07 -0.25
N MET A 32 0.77 3.00 -1.46
CA MET A 32 -0.03 2.97 -2.69
C MET A 32 -0.45 1.55 -3.10
N GLU A 33 0.16 0.54 -2.53
CA GLU A 33 -0.21 -0.85 -2.75
C GLU A 33 -1.46 -1.22 -1.94
N HIS A 34 -2.19 -2.23 -2.39
CA HIS A 34 -3.11 -2.96 -1.52
C HIS A 34 -2.29 -3.90 -0.63
N GLU A 35 -2.70 -4.04 0.62
CA GLU A 35 -2.05 -4.95 1.57
C GLU A 35 -3.03 -5.99 2.08
N LEU A 36 -2.65 -7.26 1.97
CA LEU A 36 -3.36 -8.37 2.58
C LEU A 36 -2.58 -8.84 3.80
N ILE A 37 -3.22 -8.84 4.96
CA ILE A 37 -2.67 -9.29 6.23
C ILE A 37 -3.46 -10.53 6.65
N LEU A 38 -2.79 -11.67 6.87
CA LEU A 38 -3.43 -12.90 7.35
C LEU A 38 -2.75 -13.37 8.65
N CYS A 39 -3.55 -13.60 9.68
CA CYS A 39 -3.04 -14.16 10.93
C CYS A 39 -2.87 -15.69 10.83
N LYS A 40 -1.62 -16.14 10.99
CA LYS A 40 -1.26 -17.56 11.01
C LYS A 40 -1.34 -18.14 12.41
N THR A 41 -0.79 -17.43 13.40
CA THR A 41 -0.80 -17.83 14.83
C THR A 41 -0.90 -16.60 15.73
N GLY A 42 -1.38 -16.78 16.94
CA GLY A 42 -1.48 -15.73 17.94
C GLY A 42 -2.62 -14.74 17.67
N THR A 43 -2.42 -13.48 18.05
CA THR A 43 -3.42 -12.41 17.87
C THR A 43 -2.73 -11.12 17.47
N ALA A 44 -3.29 -10.40 16.52
CA ALA A 44 -2.85 -9.05 16.15
C ALA A 44 -4.01 -8.07 16.22
N HIS A 45 -3.72 -6.85 16.70
CA HIS A 45 -4.63 -5.72 16.64
C HIS A 45 -4.20 -4.78 15.52
N ILE A 46 -5.13 -4.50 14.62
CA ILE A 46 -4.89 -3.65 13.45
C ILE A 46 -5.86 -2.49 13.51
N THR A 47 -5.35 -1.27 13.41
CA THR A 47 -6.17 -0.10 13.18
C THR A 47 -6.15 0.21 11.69
N LEU A 48 -7.32 0.30 11.07
CA LEU A 48 -7.50 0.64 9.66
C LEU A 48 -8.50 1.80 9.54
N ASN A 49 -8.05 2.96 9.09
CA ASN A 49 -8.90 4.16 8.92
C ASN A 49 -9.80 4.45 10.14
N GLU A 50 -9.25 4.48 11.34
CA GLU A 50 -9.98 4.71 12.63
C GLU A 50 -10.81 3.52 13.14
N HIS A 51 -10.89 2.39 12.40
CA HIS A 51 -11.54 1.17 12.86
C HIS A 51 -10.52 0.17 13.39
N GLU A 52 -10.85 -0.47 14.50
CA GLU A 52 -10.01 -1.48 15.13
C GLU A 52 -10.46 -2.90 14.76
N TYR A 53 -9.51 -3.74 14.39
CA TYR A 53 -9.71 -5.14 14.05
C TYR A 53 -8.81 -6.03 14.91
N SER A 54 -9.37 -7.14 15.38
CA SER A 54 -8.59 -8.19 16.04
C SER A 54 -8.51 -9.42 15.16
N LEU A 55 -7.31 -9.72 14.67
CA LEU A 55 -7.04 -10.90 13.85
C LEU A 55 -6.56 -12.04 14.74
N THR A 56 -7.22 -13.18 14.59
CA THR A 56 -6.85 -14.48 15.18
C THR A 56 -6.57 -15.46 14.03
N PRO A 57 -6.00 -16.66 14.27
CA PRO A 57 -5.69 -17.61 13.21
C PRO A 57 -6.86 -17.82 12.24
N GLY A 58 -6.58 -17.77 10.95
CA GLY A 58 -7.57 -17.85 9.87
C GLY A 58 -8.35 -16.57 9.58
N LYS A 59 -8.12 -15.46 10.32
CA LYS A 59 -8.68 -14.16 9.98
C LYS A 59 -7.66 -13.30 9.25
N GLY A 60 -8.10 -12.63 8.20
CA GLY A 60 -7.30 -11.70 7.44
C GLY A 60 -8.00 -10.36 7.20
N LEU A 61 -7.20 -9.36 6.86
CA LEU A 61 -7.65 -8.01 6.57
C LEU A 61 -7.05 -7.56 5.23
N LEU A 62 -7.89 -6.95 4.39
CA LEU A 62 -7.47 -6.32 3.14
C LEU A 62 -7.47 -4.80 3.32
N CYS A 63 -6.28 -4.20 3.29
CA CYS A 63 -6.08 -2.75 3.31
C CYS A 63 -5.96 -2.27 1.86
N TYR A 64 -6.77 -1.28 1.49
CA TYR A 64 -6.73 -0.72 0.15
C TYR A 64 -5.69 0.39 0.05
N SER A 65 -5.19 0.63 -1.17
CA SER A 65 -4.28 1.74 -1.49
C SER A 65 -4.72 3.03 -0.82
N GLY A 66 -3.78 3.69 -0.13
CA GLY A 66 -4.02 4.94 0.60
C GLY A 66 -4.75 4.81 1.95
N ASN A 67 -5.11 3.60 2.38
CA ASN A 67 -5.65 3.41 3.73
C ASN A 67 -4.56 3.60 4.79
N ILE A 68 -4.85 4.41 5.80
CA ILE A 68 -3.97 4.56 6.96
C ILE A 68 -4.18 3.36 7.88
N HIS A 69 -3.10 2.66 8.20
CA HIS A 69 -3.18 1.50 9.09
C HIS A 69 -1.95 1.35 9.99
N SER A 70 -2.13 0.60 11.06
CA SER A 70 -1.06 0.21 11.98
C SER A 70 -1.28 -1.23 12.43
N ILE A 71 -0.19 -1.93 12.72
CA ILE A 71 -0.19 -3.32 13.16
C ILE A 71 0.45 -3.40 14.53
N ASN A 72 -0.22 -4.08 15.45
CA ASN A 72 0.28 -4.39 16.78
C ASN A 72 0.05 -5.89 17.04
N ALA A 73 1.02 -6.71 16.66
CA ALA A 73 0.98 -8.16 16.87
C ALA A 73 1.38 -8.50 18.31
N GLY A 74 0.63 -9.40 18.92
CA GLY A 74 0.94 -9.93 20.25
C GLY A 74 2.16 -10.84 20.25
N GLN A 75 2.56 -11.27 21.44
CA GLN A 75 3.64 -12.22 21.61
C GLN A 75 3.32 -13.54 20.88
N ASP A 76 4.33 -14.09 20.16
CA ASP A 76 4.21 -15.30 19.32
C ASP A 76 3.17 -15.24 18.20
N CYS A 77 2.70 -14.04 17.87
CA CYS A 77 1.87 -13.83 16.70
C CYS A 77 2.71 -13.87 15.42
N VAL A 78 2.25 -14.64 14.46
CA VAL A 78 2.84 -14.72 13.12
C VAL A 78 1.81 -14.25 12.10
N LEU A 79 2.20 -13.30 11.28
CA LEU A 79 1.39 -12.72 10.22
C LEU A 79 2.04 -12.99 8.85
N PHE A 80 1.21 -13.34 7.87
CA PHE A 80 1.55 -13.08 6.48
C PHE A 80 1.14 -11.66 6.12
N VAL A 81 2.04 -10.94 5.48
CA VAL A 81 1.78 -9.60 4.94
C VAL A 81 2.14 -9.64 3.46
N SER A 82 1.21 -9.28 2.61
CA SER A 82 1.40 -9.27 1.17
C SER A 82 1.05 -7.91 0.59
N LEU A 83 1.86 -7.43 -0.32
CA LEU A 83 1.62 -6.21 -1.08
C LEU A 83 1.25 -6.56 -2.51
N ILE A 84 0.29 -5.82 -3.05
CA ILE A 84 -0.28 -6.05 -4.36
C ILE A 84 -0.39 -4.72 -5.08
N ASP A 85 0.17 -4.66 -6.30
CA ASP A 85 0.04 -3.47 -7.17
C ASP A 85 -1.45 -3.14 -7.39
N GLU A 86 -1.84 -1.88 -7.15
CA GLU A 86 -3.22 -1.39 -7.29
C GLU A 86 -3.82 -1.68 -8.69
N ARG A 87 -3.00 -1.63 -9.74
CA ARG A 87 -3.44 -1.92 -11.13
C ARG A 87 -3.95 -3.34 -11.29
N THR A 88 -3.38 -4.29 -10.56
CA THR A 88 -3.81 -5.69 -10.56
C THR A 88 -5.22 -5.82 -10.00
N THR A 89 -5.52 -5.20 -8.87
CA THR A 89 -6.83 -5.27 -8.23
C THR A 89 -7.89 -4.51 -9.01
N THR A 90 -7.57 -3.33 -9.52
CA THR A 90 -8.49 -2.50 -10.32
C THR A 90 -8.93 -3.23 -11.60
N SER A 91 -7.99 -3.90 -12.29
CA SER A 91 -8.33 -4.67 -13.49
C SER A 91 -9.19 -5.90 -13.19
N LEU A 92 -9.00 -6.53 -12.03
CA LEU A 92 -9.77 -7.70 -11.60
C LEU A 92 -11.23 -7.35 -11.26
N THR A 93 -11.45 -6.23 -10.62
CA THR A 93 -12.76 -5.88 -10.05
C THR A 93 -13.57 -4.91 -10.88
N CYS A 94 -13.00 -4.37 -11.96
CA CYS A 94 -13.63 -3.32 -12.78
C CYS A 94 -14.11 -2.13 -11.93
N GLY A 95 -13.31 -1.72 -10.94
CA GLY A 95 -13.62 -0.61 -10.05
C GLY A 95 -14.64 -0.91 -8.95
N ARG A 96 -14.88 -2.18 -8.63
CA ARG A 96 -15.68 -2.61 -7.46
C ARG A 96 -14.78 -3.05 -6.33
N MET A 97 -15.29 -3.04 -5.10
CA MET A 97 -14.57 -3.52 -3.92
C MET A 97 -15.51 -4.30 -2.99
N PRO A 98 -14.96 -5.21 -2.17
CA PRO A 98 -15.71 -5.87 -1.12
C PRO A 98 -16.30 -4.87 -0.12
N THR A 99 -17.47 -5.20 0.42
CA THR A 99 -18.14 -4.38 1.45
C THR A 99 -17.41 -4.37 2.78
N GLN A 100 -16.56 -5.37 3.03
CA GLN A 100 -15.80 -5.52 4.27
C GLN A 100 -14.33 -5.78 3.96
N SER A 101 -13.45 -5.17 4.74
CA SER A 101 -12.01 -5.44 4.69
C SER A 101 -11.63 -6.77 5.33
N LEU A 102 -12.41 -7.25 6.33
CA LEU A 102 -12.17 -8.50 7.04
C LEU A 102 -12.61 -9.70 6.19
N PHE A 103 -11.76 -10.73 6.13
CA PHE A 103 -12.08 -12.01 5.49
C PHE A 103 -11.67 -13.19 6.39
N HIS A 104 -12.16 -14.37 6.08
CA HIS A 104 -11.81 -15.62 6.75
C HIS A 104 -11.14 -16.57 5.79
N ASP A 105 -10.12 -17.29 6.28
CA ASP A 105 -9.37 -18.32 5.58
C ASP A 105 -9.45 -19.63 6.34
N ASP A 106 -9.78 -20.71 5.64
CA ASP A 106 -9.77 -22.08 6.15
C ASP A 106 -8.42 -22.80 5.95
N GLY A 107 -7.39 -22.07 5.57
CA GLY A 107 -6.04 -22.54 5.29
C GLY A 107 -5.69 -22.55 3.79
N HIS A 108 -6.65 -22.33 2.90
CA HIS A 108 -6.43 -22.32 1.47
C HIS A 108 -5.57 -21.11 1.04
N ILE A 109 -5.93 -19.89 1.48
CA ILE A 109 -5.18 -18.68 1.20
C ILE A 109 -3.79 -18.73 1.83
N GLN A 110 -3.69 -19.23 3.06
CA GLN A 110 -2.39 -19.42 3.72
C GLN A 110 -1.45 -20.30 2.90
N ASN A 111 -1.93 -21.41 2.35
CA ASN A 111 -1.11 -22.31 1.53
C ASN A 111 -0.66 -21.63 0.23
N GLN A 112 -1.52 -20.85 -0.42
CA GLN A 112 -1.17 -20.07 -1.61
C GLN A 112 -0.12 -18.98 -1.30
N LEU A 113 -0.23 -18.28 -0.15
CA LEU A 113 0.78 -17.31 0.29
C LEU A 113 2.14 -17.96 0.55
N MET A 114 2.17 -19.17 1.11
CA MET A 114 3.41 -19.94 1.27
C MET A 114 4.03 -20.32 -0.08
N GLU A 115 3.20 -20.69 -1.06
CA GLU A 115 3.66 -20.98 -2.43
C GLU A 115 4.23 -19.73 -3.10
N ILE A 116 3.56 -18.57 -3.02
CA ILE A 116 4.07 -17.30 -3.52
C ILE A 116 5.44 -16.97 -2.90
N ARG A 117 5.59 -17.13 -1.59
CA ARG A 117 6.89 -16.89 -0.91
C ARG A 117 7.99 -17.78 -1.46
N ARG A 118 7.68 -19.06 -1.70
CA ARG A 118 8.65 -20.00 -2.28
C ARG A 118 9.07 -19.55 -3.68
N GLU A 119 8.13 -19.20 -4.55
CA GLU A 119 8.41 -18.71 -5.89
C GLU A 119 9.27 -17.41 -5.88
N LEU A 120 8.95 -16.48 -4.99
CA LEU A 120 9.72 -15.24 -4.81
C LEU A 120 11.15 -15.49 -4.32
N TYR A 121 11.37 -16.57 -3.56
CA TYR A 121 12.68 -16.96 -3.06
C TYR A 121 13.50 -17.71 -4.13
N GLU A 122 12.90 -18.72 -4.77
CA GLU A 122 13.55 -19.59 -5.73
C GLU A 122 13.79 -18.91 -7.09
N LYS A 123 12.94 -17.98 -7.47
CA LYS A 123 13.00 -17.20 -8.73
C LYS A 123 13.16 -18.08 -9.96
N GLN A 124 12.38 -19.17 -10.02
CA GLN A 124 12.34 -20.02 -11.19
C GLN A 124 11.82 -19.25 -12.43
N PRO A 125 12.10 -19.68 -13.66
CA PRO A 125 11.54 -19.04 -14.86
C PRO A 125 10.03 -18.82 -14.73
N PHE A 126 9.54 -17.61 -15.04
CA PHE A 126 8.14 -17.19 -14.93
C PHE A 126 7.61 -17.04 -13.50
N PHE A 127 8.46 -16.93 -12.49
CA PHE A 127 8.02 -16.77 -11.09
C PHE A 127 7.12 -15.53 -10.89
N GLU A 128 7.37 -14.42 -11.61
CA GLU A 128 6.55 -13.20 -11.53
C GLU A 128 5.11 -13.46 -12.01
N GLN A 129 4.96 -14.18 -13.14
CA GLN A 129 3.65 -14.55 -13.68
C GLN A 129 2.93 -15.52 -12.77
N ARG A 130 3.66 -16.49 -12.20
CA ARG A 130 3.11 -17.48 -11.29
C ARG A 130 2.64 -16.83 -9.97
N THR A 131 3.46 -15.98 -9.37
CA THR A 131 3.09 -15.26 -8.14
C THR A 131 1.89 -14.34 -8.35
N LEU A 132 1.82 -13.66 -9.50
CA LEU A 132 0.68 -12.84 -9.87
C LEU A 132 -0.60 -13.68 -10.04
N ALA A 133 -0.52 -14.82 -10.72
CA ALA A 133 -1.66 -15.72 -10.92
C ALA A 133 -2.20 -16.25 -9.59
N LEU A 134 -1.33 -16.70 -8.69
CA LEU A 134 -1.71 -17.15 -7.35
C LEU A 134 -2.36 -16.03 -6.54
N MET A 135 -1.84 -14.82 -6.59
CA MET A 135 -2.43 -13.68 -5.90
C MET A 135 -3.80 -13.30 -6.47
N ILE A 136 -3.99 -13.38 -7.78
CA ILE A 136 -5.30 -13.17 -8.41
C ILE A 136 -6.31 -14.21 -7.90
N LEU A 137 -5.92 -15.48 -7.76
CA LEU A 137 -6.80 -16.51 -7.21
C LEU A 137 -7.20 -16.20 -5.77
N ILE A 138 -6.26 -15.81 -4.91
CA ILE A 138 -6.54 -15.36 -3.54
C ILE A 138 -7.57 -14.23 -3.52
N LEU A 139 -7.37 -13.20 -4.34
CA LEU A 139 -8.29 -12.07 -4.40
C LEU A 139 -9.67 -12.49 -4.91
N VAL A 140 -9.74 -13.38 -5.91
CA VAL A 140 -11.02 -13.92 -6.41
C VAL A 140 -11.77 -14.64 -5.31
N ASP A 141 -11.09 -15.47 -4.50
CA ASP A 141 -11.73 -16.19 -3.39
C ASP A 141 -12.27 -15.22 -2.33
N ILE A 142 -11.48 -14.22 -1.92
CA ILE A 142 -11.91 -13.17 -0.98
C ILE A 142 -13.12 -12.40 -1.54
N TYR A 143 -13.08 -12.00 -2.82
CA TYR A 143 -14.12 -11.20 -3.44
C TYR A 143 -15.43 -11.96 -3.71
N ARG A 144 -15.33 -13.27 -3.95
CA ARG A 144 -16.51 -14.15 -4.09
C ARG A 144 -17.22 -14.40 -2.77
N ALA A 145 -16.51 -14.34 -1.66
CA ALA A 145 -17.06 -14.63 -0.33
C ALA A 145 -17.97 -13.51 0.21
N GLN A 146 -18.07 -12.35 -0.47
CA GLN A 146 -18.83 -11.21 0.04
C GLN A 146 -19.37 -10.31 -1.11
N PRO A 147 -20.40 -9.51 -0.82
CA PRO A 147 -20.92 -8.56 -1.81
C PRO A 147 -19.89 -7.54 -2.24
N LEU A 148 -19.91 -7.15 -3.51
CA LEU A 148 -19.07 -6.07 -4.05
C LEU A 148 -19.91 -4.82 -4.24
N ILE A 149 -19.35 -3.67 -3.91
CA ILE A 149 -19.92 -2.33 -4.15
C ILE A 149 -19.09 -1.59 -5.20
N ASP A 150 -19.75 -0.70 -5.95
CA ASP A 150 -19.07 0.13 -6.93
C ASP A 150 -18.20 1.17 -6.23
N CYS A 151 -16.88 1.14 -6.48
CA CYS A 151 -15.95 2.14 -5.96
C CYS A 151 -16.20 3.56 -6.52
N GLN A 152 -17.03 3.69 -7.56
CA GLN A 152 -17.36 5.00 -8.13
C GLN A 152 -18.07 5.94 -7.12
N GLN A 153 -18.62 5.40 -6.02
CA GLN A 153 -19.15 6.20 -4.91
C GLN A 153 -18.13 6.50 -3.80
N GLU A 154 -17.00 5.77 -3.73
CA GLU A 154 -15.91 6.18 -2.88
C GLU A 154 -15.21 7.39 -3.50
N ASN A 155 -15.78 8.55 -3.21
CA ASN A 155 -15.13 9.86 -3.26
C ASN A 155 -14.23 10.08 -4.49
N ALA A 156 -14.81 10.73 -5.52
CA ALA A 156 -14.02 11.41 -6.58
C ALA A 156 -12.84 12.22 -5.97
N GLN A 157 -12.98 12.65 -4.73
CA GLN A 157 -11.99 13.33 -3.91
C GLN A 157 -10.82 12.41 -3.51
N VAL A 158 -11.07 11.15 -3.10
CA VAL A 158 -10.02 10.18 -2.76
C VAL A 158 -9.24 9.77 -4.02
N ASN A 159 -9.95 9.50 -5.13
CA ASN A 159 -9.29 9.19 -6.40
C ASN A 159 -8.44 10.37 -6.91
N ARG A 160 -8.95 11.60 -6.79
CA ARG A 160 -8.18 12.80 -7.13
C ARG A 160 -6.96 12.97 -6.21
N TYR A 161 -7.09 12.65 -4.93
CA TYR A 161 -5.96 12.64 -3.99
C TYR A 161 -4.89 11.61 -4.38
N LYS A 162 -5.27 10.37 -4.72
CA LYS A 162 -4.34 9.36 -5.24
C LYS A 162 -3.64 9.82 -6.52
N GLN A 163 -4.38 10.42 -7.46
CA GLN A 163 -3.81 11.00 -8.67
C GLN A 163 -2.83 12.15 -8.36
N LEU A 164 -3.14 12.99 -7.35
CA LEU A 164 -2.20 14.01 -6.88
C LEU A 164 -0.90 13.39 -6.37
N LEU A 165 -0.97 12.33 -5.55
CA LEU A 165 0.22 11.67 -5.03
C LEU A 165 1.08 11.08 -6.14
N ASN A 166 0.48 10.45 -7.15
CA ASN A 166 1.19 9.98 -8.34
C ASN A 166 1.84 11.13 -9.10
N ARG A 167 1.13 12.27 -9.27
CA ARG A 167 1.69 13.45 -9.89
C ARG A 167 2.86 14.02 -9.10
N VAL A 168 2.77 14.05 -7.77
CA VAL A 168 3.90 14.45 -6.91
C VAL A 168 5.10 13.53 -7.11
N ASP A 169 4.89 12.22 -7.31
CA ASP A 169 5.97 11.27 -7.52
C ASP A 169 6.64 11.41 -8.90
N THR A 170 5.90 11.79 -9.94
CA THR A 170 6.44 12.02 -11.31
C THR A 170 7.03 13.41 -11.47
N ASP A 171 6.37 14.45 -10.96
CA ASP A 171 6.69 15.86 -11.18
C ASP A 171 7.37 16.49 -9.95
N TYR A 172 7.99 15.67 -9.08
CA TYR A 172 8.51 16.07 -7.77
C TYR A 172 9.44 17.30 -7.81
N SER A 173 10.17 17.51 -8.90
CA SER A 173 11.10 18.62 -9.04
C SER A 173 10.38 19.96 -9.25
N SER A 174 9.26 19.97 -9.96
CA SER A 174 8.57 21.17 -10.43
C SER A 174 7.26 21.46 -9.71
N ILE A 175 6.57 20.45 -9.19
CA ILE A 175 5.25 20.63 -8.57
C ILE A 175 5.31 21.53 -7.33
N THR A 176 4.37 22.45 -7.24
CA THR A 176 4.23 23.41 -6.14
C THR A 176 3.01 23.11 -5.28
N PHE A 177 2.90 23.80 -4.14
CA PHE A 177 1.70 23.77 -3.31
C PHE A 177 0.47 24.29 -4.06
N ASP A 178 0.63 25.37 -4.84
CA ASP A 178 -0.47 25.98 -5.58
C ASP A 178 -0.96 25.06 -6.70
N ASP A 179 -0.07 24.36 -7.40
CA ASP A 179 -0.44 23.32 -8.38
C ASP A 179 -1.26 22.19 -7.75
N ALA A 180 -0.90 21.78 -6.55
CA ALA A 180 -1.62 20.74 -5.82
C ALA A 180 -3.01 21.19 -5.35
N VAL A 181 -3.11 22.44 -4.89
CA VAL A 181 -4.38 23.10 -4.51
C VAL A 181 -5.32 23.20 -5.70
N GLU A 182 -4.82 23.69 -6.85
CA GLU A 182 -5.57 23.78 -8.10
C GLU A 182 -6.01 22.40 -8.59
N PHE A 183 -5.09 21.44 -8.63
CA PHE A 183 -5.39 20.06 -9.04
C PHE A 183 -6.51 19.44 -8.21
N MET A 184 -6.49 19.63 -6.89
CA MET A 184 -7.53 19.13 -5.98
C MET A 184 -8.85 19.92 -6.09
N ASN A 185 -8.83 21.09 -6.70
CA ASN A 185 -9.96 22.05 -6.75
C ASN A 185 -10.46 22.41 -5.34
N PHE A 186 -9.53 22.73 -4.44
CA PHE A 186 -9.79 23.13 -3.06
C PHE A 186 -9.36 24.56 -2.80
N SER A 187 -9.86 25.16 -1.70
CA SER A 187 -9.19 26.35 -1.16
C SER A 187 -7.88 25.94 -0.45
N PRO A 188 -6.85 26.80 -0.40
CA PRO A 188 -5.57 26.50 0.25
C PRO A 188 -5.72 26.02 1.70
N ALA A 189 -6.62 26.64 2.46
CA ALA A 189 -6.88 26.28 3.85
C ALA A 189 -7.55 24.90 3.99
N TYR A 190 -8.48 24.56 3.08
CA TYR A 190 -9.12 23.25 3.06
C TYR A 190 -8.14 22.17 2.62
N PHE A 191 -7.37 22.43 1.56
CA PHE A 191 -6.33 21.53 1.08
C PHE A 191 -5.32 21.17 2.17
N SER A 192 -4.79 22.17 2.88
CA SER A 192 -3.82 21.96 3.96
C SER A 192 -4.37 21.04 5.06
N ARG A 193 -5.62 21.24 5.48
CA ARG A 193 -6.28 20.38 6.48
C ARG A 193 -6.55 18.99 5.95
N TYR A 194 -7.09 18.90 4.73
CA TYR A 194 -7.40 17.63 4.07
C TYR A 194 -6.14 16.80 3.88
N PHE A 195 -5.10 17.40 3.26
CA PHE A 195 -3.84 16.70 3.01
C PHE A 195 -3.19 16.21 4.30
N LYS A 196 -3.14 17.08 5.34
CA LYS A 196 -2.61 16.69 6.65
C LYS A 196 -3.42 15.57 7.31
N LYS A 197 -4.75 15.55 7.13
CA LYS A 197 -5.61 14.45 7.60
C LYS A 197 -5.29 13.14 6.89
N GLN A 198 -5.11 13.17 5.56
CA GLN A 198 -4.87 11.97 4.74
C GLN A 198 -3.42 11.47 4.87
N ALA A 199 -2.43 12.35 4.74
CA ALA A 199 -1.01 12.00 4.74
C ALA A 199 -0.36 11.96 6.12
N GLY A 200 -1.04 12.47 7.17
CA GLY A 200 -0.45 12.63 8.51
C GLY A 200 0.59 13.74 8.60
N MET A 201 0.94 14.39 7.49
CA MET A 201 1.93 15.47 7.41
C MET A 201 1.47 16.57 6.44
N THR A 202 2.13 17.75 6.47
CA THR A 202 1.82 18.81 5.51
C THR A 202 2.29 18.43 4.11
N PHE A 203 1.68 19.03 3.06
CA PHE A 203 2.10 18.83 1.67
C PHE A 203 3.57 19.16 1.45
N SER A 204 4.06 20.26 2.05
CA SER A 204 5.48 20.64 1.92
C SER A 204 6.42 19.61 2.56
N GLN A 205 6.06 19.05 3.72
CA GLN A 205 6.81 17.96 4.33
C GLN A 205 6.81 16.71 3.46
N TYR A 206 5.65 16.35 2.91
CA TYR A 206 5.50 15.22 2.00
C TYR A 206 6.36 15.38 0.75
N LEU A 207 6.26 16.53 0.07
CA LEU A 207 7.07 16.84 -1.12
C LEU A 207 8.57 16.83 -0.83
N SER A 208 8.99 17.36 0.32
CA SER A 208 10.40 17.29 0.74
C SER A 208 10.86 15.84 0.95
N THR A 209 10.02 15.00 1.53
CA THR A 209 10.34 13.57 1.71
C THR A 209 10.50 12.89 0.35
N VAL A 210 9.58 13.12 -0.60
CA VAL A 210 9.66 12.57 -1.96
C VAL A 210 10.95 13.00 -2.66
N ARG A 211 11.31 14.28 -2.58
CA ARG A 211 12.55 14.82 -3.17
C ARG A 211 13.80 14.16 -2.59
N VAL A 212 13.86 14.01 -1.27
CA VAL A 212 14.99 13.32 -0.61
C VAL A 212 15.06 11.85 -1.05
N GLU A 213 13.95 11.15 -1.12
CA GLU A 213 13.92 9.76 -1.58
C GLU A 213 14.39 9.62 -3.04
N LYS A 214 13.94 10.50 -3.94
CA LYS A 214 14.40 10.53 -5.33
C LYS A 214 15.90 10.85 -5.42
N ALA A 215 16.40 11.79 -4.64
CA ALA A 215 17.83 12.08 -4.57
C ALA A 215 18.65 10.87 -4.10
N VAL A 216 18.19 10.16 -3.07
CA VAL A 216 18.84 8.92 -2.59
C VAL A 216 18.83 7.84 -3.69
N GLN A 217 17.73 7.69 -4.43
CA GLN A 217 17.67 6.75 -5.56
C GLN A 217 18.69 7.09 -6.65
N LEU A 218 18.78 8.38 -7.04
CA LEU A 218 19.75 8.84 -8.04
C LEU A 218 21.19 8.59 -7.58
N ILE A 219 21.51 8.85 -6.32
CA ILE A 219 22.85 8.56 -5.74
C ILE A 219 23.18 7.06 -5.86
N HIS A 220 22.23 6.18 -5.62
CA HIS A 220 22.45 4.74 -5.71
C HIS A 220 22.52 4.23 -7.17
N SER A 221 21.72 4.76 -8.07
CA SER A 221 21.69 4.34 -9.49
C SER A 221 22.84 4.95 -10.31
N GLU A 222 23.29 6.14 -9.92
CA GLU A 222 24.30 6.92 -10.66
C GLU A 222 25.44 7.39 -9.73
N PRO A 223 26.26 6.47 -9.20
CA PRO A 223 27.25 6.77 -8.15
C PRO A 223 28.32 7.78 -8.57
N ASN A 224 28.46 8.07 -9.86
CA ASN A 224 29.44 9.04 -10.39
C ASN A 224 28.85 10.44 -10.61
N THR A 225 27.55 10.64 -10.43
CA THR A 225 26.88 11.93 -10.59
C THR A 225 27.16 12.83 -9.37
N LYS A 226 27.55 14.08 -9.60
CA LYS A 226 27.81 15.01 -8.50
C LYS A 226 26.54 15.36 -7.76
N ILE A 227 26.60 15.45 -6.43
CA ILE A 227 25.46 15.81 -5.58
C ILE A 227 24.86 17.16 -6.03
N THR A 228 25.67 18.10 -6.49
CA THR A 228 25.19 19.38 -7.02
C THR A 228 24.30 19.25 -8.28
N GLU A 229 24.55 18.24 -9.10
CA GLU A 229 23.74 17.96 -10.29
C GLU A 229 22.43 17.26 -9.90
N ILE A 230 22.47 16.39 -8.88
CA ILE A 230 21.29 15.75 -8.32
C ILE A 230 20.35 16.76 -7.65
N CYS A 231 20.90 17.77 -6.99
CA CYS A 231 20.11 18.83 -6.33
C CYS A 231 19.54 19.87 -7.32
N ALA A 232 20.02 19.91 -8.56
CA ALA A 232 19.54 20.82 -9.61
C ALA A 232 18.38 20.23 -10.44
N ASN A 233 18.16 18.94 -10.37
CA ASN A 233 17.06 18.19 -11.00
C ASN A 233 15.94 17.92 -9.99
#